data_cc31992ae0289d2e1237ccf1baa56980
#
_entry.id   cc31992ae0289d2e1237ccf1baa56980
#
_cell.length_a   1.000
_cell.length_b   1.000
_cell.length_c   1.000
_cell.angle_alpha   90.00
_cell.angle_beta   90.00
_cell.angle_gamma   90.00
#
_symmetry.space_group_name_H-M   'P 1'
#
loop_
_entity.id
_entity.type
_entity.pdbx_description
1 polymer ?
#
loop_
_entity_poly.entity_id
_entity_poly.type
_entity_poly.pdbx_seq_one_letter_code
_entity_poly.pdbx_strand_id
1 'polypeptide(L)'
;MERVSTLIIGSGFGGAVMACRLAEKGDKVVVLERGRRWLPEDYPSVSQRDWLWDEDEPEQQNGWLDFRYFGDMSVALGAGVGGGSLIYANVSVAPPPEVFERGWPEAIRFDTLREHFRVSGEMLNVQTLPDHQWTPRTRLMHEAADKLGQRHRFRVVPQAVSFDPDWHNGLDNAYSYGRSKTWTNAQGRTQGTCVHCGNCDLGCPVRAKNTLDLNYLARAEEQGAEIRPLHHVRWIRPLQGGGYEVGANDLDARAWRLIRADKVIVAAGSVGSTELLLRCRDQYKTLPRLSRALGRGWTSNGDFFTPAFYPDRQLAPSRGPTITSAIDYLDGSDGGARYFVEDGGLPDVLGNLLRHAGKHPKLARTRLAAALLEYRRDNTPFENMMPWFGQARDEPGGRFYLGRRWYAPWKRDRLRLSWDYRKAEKAVQGLADRHLALTEVTGGRANTPATWRWFKNLITPHPLGGCNMADTEKQGVVNHAGEVFNYPQLFVVDGATVPGSLGLNPSRTIAALAEYAAAQWR
;
A
#
# COMPACT_ATOMS: atom_id res chain seq x y z
N MET A 1 -31.72 8.02 -14.44
CA MET A 1 -30.57 8.31 -13.55
C MET A 1 -30.64 7.31 -12.42
N GLU A 2 -29.57 6.58 -12.20
CA GLU A 2 -29.49 5.54 -11.19
C GLU A 2 -29.46 6.14 -9.77
N ARG A 3 -30.11 5.48 -8.80
CA ARG A 3 -30.06 5.84 -7.37
C ARG A 3 -29.67 4.62 -6.54
N VAL A 4 -28.70 4.79 -5.64
CA VAL A 4 -28.20 3.77 -4.72
C VAL A 4 -28.25 4.29 -3.27
N SER A 5 -28.34 3.39 -2.29
CA SER A 5 -28.31 3.78 -0.88
C SER A 5 -26.88 4.24 -0.50
N THR A 6 -25.90 3.37 -0.69
CA THR A 6 -24.51 3.65 -0.34
C THR A 6 -23.59 3.41 -1.53
N LEU A 7 -22.83 4.45 -1.91
CA LEU A 7 -21.82 4.38 -2.97
C LEU A 7 -20.42 4.47 -2.38
N ILE A 8 -19.59 3.49 -2.70
CA ILE A 8 -18.18 3.44 -2.26
C ILE A 8 -17.27 3.68 -3.47
N ILE A 9 -16.30 4.57 -3.33
CA ILE A 9 -15.36 4.95 -4.37
C ILE A 9 -13.98 4.37 -4.05
N GLY A 10 -13.61 3.29 -4.73
CA GLY A 10 -12.40 2.49 -4.49
C GLY A 10 -12.66 1.22 -3.70
N SER A 11 -11.99 0.14 -4.09
CA SER A 11 -12.14 -1.21 -3.55
C SER A 11 -10.92 -1.70 -2.74
N GLY A 12 -10.04 -0.77 -2.32
CA GLY A 12 -8.90 -1.05 -1.45
C GLY A 12 -9.32 -1.41 -0.01
N PHE A 13 -8.37 -1.47 0.93
CA PHE A 13 -8.61 -1.94 2.30
C PHE A 13 -9.81 -1.25 2.97
N GLY A 14 -9.89 0.07 2.91
CA GLY A 14 -11.01 0.79 3.51
C GLY A 14 -12.34 0.49 2.82
N GLY A 15 -12.38 0.59 1.50
CA GLY A 15 -13.60 0.38 0.71
C GLY A 15 -14.11 -1.06 0.78
N ALA A 16 -13.22 -2.05 0.78
CA ALA A 16 -13.58 -3.46 0.87
C ALA A 16 -14.20 -3.81 2.24
N VAL A 17 -13.60 -3.32 3.32
CA VAL A 17 -14.15 -3.49 4.68
C VAL A 17 -15.52 -2.83 4.79
N MET A 18 -15.65 -1.57 4.36
CA MET A 18 -16.93 -0.87 4.40
C MET A 18 -17.99 -1.57 3.56
N ALA A 19 -17.65 -2.02 2.34
CA ALA A 19 -18.58 -2.75 1.47
C ALA A 19 -19.09 -4.02 2.14
N CYS A 20 -18.20 -4.80 2.75
CA CYS A 20 -18.54 -6.02 3.46
C CYS A 20 -19.48 -5.74 4.65
N ARG A 21 -19.08 -4.86 5.55
CA ARG A 21 -19.80 -4.61 6.79
C ARG A 21 -21.16 -3.94 6.58
N LEU A 22 -21.26 -3.05 5.58
CA LEU A 22 -22.54 -2.40 5.26
C LEU A 22 -23.50 -3.34 4.54
N ALA A 23 -23.00 -4.18 3.63
CA ALA A 23 -23.83 -5.22 3.01
C ALA A 23 -24.34 -6.23 4.05
N GLU A 24 -23.52 -6.64 5.03
CA GLU A 24 -23.96 -7.48 6.16
C GLU A 24 -25.03 -6.82 7.02
N LYS A 25 -25.09 -5.49 7.09
CA LYS A 25 -26.15 -4.72 7.76
C LYS A 25 -27.41 -4.54 6.90
N GLY A 26 -27.40 -5.03 5.65
CA GLY A 26 -28.52 -4.93 4.71
C GLY A 26 -28.54 -3.67 3.85
N ASP A 27 -27.48 -2.85 3.87
CA ASP A 27 -27.37 -1.69 2.98
C ASP A 27 -27.19 -2.15 1.52
N LYS A 28 -27.83 -1.44 0.58
CA LYS A 28 -27.57 -1.62 -0.86
C LYS A 28 -26.30 -0.88 -1.24
N VAL A 29 -25.22 -1.62 -1.36
CA VAL A 29 -23.88 -1.09 -1.60
C VAL A 29 -23.49 -1.25 -3.06
N VAL A 30 -22.99 -0.18 -3.67
CA VAL A 30 -22.30 -0.20 -4.95
C VAL A 30 -20.88 0.32 -4.78
N VAL A 31 -19.90 -0.42 -5.27
CA VAL A 31 -18.48 -0.04 -5.24
C VAL A 31 -18.02 0.30 -6.65
N LEU A 32 -17.47 1.48 -6.85
CA LEU A 32 -16.85 1.91 -8.10
C LEU A 32 -15.33 1.81 -7.98
N GLU A 33 -14.72 0.96 -8.83
CA GLU A 33 -13.27 0.79 -8.90
C GLU A 33 -12.75 1.26 -10.26
N ARG A 34 -11.71 2.10 -10.27
CA ARG A 34 -11.13 2.64 -11.52
C ARG A 34 -10.42 1.58 -12.37
N GLY A 35 -9.81 0.58 -11.74
CA GLY A 35 -9.07 -0.48 -12.41
C GLY A 35 -9.90 -1.73 -12.69
N ARG A 36 -9.26 -2.71 -13.29
CA ARG A 36 -9.87 -4.01 -13.65
C ARG A 36 -10.03 -4.91 -12.43
N ARG A 37 -10.83 -5.98 -12.59
CA ARG A 37 -10.73 -7.18 -11.76
C ARG A 37 -9.63 -8.06 -12.37
N TRP A 38 -8.59 -8.37 -11.59
CA TRP A 38 -7.45 -9.16 -12.01
C TRP A 38 -7.59 -10.59 -11.53
N LEU A 39 -7.56 -11.54 -12.47
CA LEU A 39 -7.42 -12.97 -12.18
C LEU A 39 -5.94 -13.36 -12.23
N PRO A 40 -5.51 -14.48 -11.60
CA PRO A 40 -4.11 -14.92 -11.64
C PRO A 40 -3.53 -15.05 -13.05
N GLU A 41 -4.33 -15.48 -14.01
CA GLU A 41 -4.00 -15.61 -15.42
C GLU A 41 -3.89 -14.30 -16.18
N ASP A 42 -4.51 -13.23 -15.68
CA ASP A 42 -4.55 -11.91 -16.33
C ASP A 42 -3.30 -11.07 -16.01
N TYR A 43 -2.52 -11.44 -14.97
CA TYR A 43 -1.32 -10.70 -14.65
C TYR A 43 -0.28 -10.85 -15.74
N PRO A 44 0.05 -9.78 -16.49
CA PRO A 44 0.94 -9.86 -17.63
C PRO A 44 2.33 -10.30 -17.19
N SER A 45 2.96 -11.12 -18.03
CA SER A 45 4.41 -11.30 -17.93
C SER A 45 5.07 -9.94 -18.16
N VAL A 46 6.11 -9.62 -17.40
CA VAL A 46 6.77 -8.29 -17.38
C VAL A 46 7.33 -7.82 -18.71
N SER A 47 7.34 -8.63 -19.73
CA SER A 47 7.68 -8.24 -21.10
C SER A 47 6.60 -7.38 -21.78
N GLN A 48 5.40 -7.31 -21.24
CA GLN A 48 4.27 -6.55 -21.78
C GLN A 48 4.11 -5.22 -21.01
N ARG A 49 3.87 -4.11 -21.71
CA ARG A 49 3.72 -2.77 -21.09
C ARG A 49 2.38 -2.57 -20.37
N ASP A 50 1.51 -3.56 -20.35
CA ASP A 50 0.11 -3.48 -19.92
C ASP A 50 -0.08 -3.54 -18.40
N TRP A 51 1.00 -3.50 -17.63
CA TRP A 51 0.97 -3.55 -16.17
C TRP A 51 0.86 -2.17 -15.48
N LEU A 52 1.07 -1.07 -16.24
CA LEU A 52 0.95 0.29 -15.71
C LEU A 52 -0.46 0.87 -15.89
N TRP A 53 -0.90 1.56 -14.87
CA TRP A 53 -2.04 2.46 -14.93
C TRP A 53 -1.57 3.88 -15.26
N ASP A 54 -2.26 4.57 -16.18
CA ASP A 54 -2.04 5.99 -16.45
C ASP A 54 -3.33 6.79 -16.21
N GLU A 55 -3.26 7.80 -15.34
CA GLU A 55 -4.39 8.68 -15.00
C GLU A 55 -4.87 9.54 -16.16
N ASP A 56 -3.97 9.90 -17.07
CA ASP A 56 -4.27 10.73 -18.22
C ASP A 56 -4.85 9.92 -19.41
N GLU A 57 -4.51 8.61 -19.50
CA GLU A 57 -4.90 7.71 -20.60
C GLU A 57 -5.40 6.34 -20.09
N PRO A 58 -6.37 6.31 -19.15
CA PRO A 58 -6.78 5.07 -18.48
C PRO A 58 -7.48 4.07 -19.41
N GLU A 59 -7.98 4.51 -20.55
CA GLU A 59 -8.56 3.62 -21.58
C GLU A 59 -7.50 2.84 -22.34
N GLN A 60 -6.24 3.32 -22.36
CA GLN A 60 -5.11 2.70 -23.08
C GLN A 60 -4.16 2.01 -22.13
N GLN A 61 -3.94 2.58 -20.94
CA GLN A 61 -3.04 2.08 -19.91
C GLN A 61 -3.80 1.79 -18.62
N ASN A 62 -4.35 0.57 -18.53
CA ASN A 62 -5.17 0.10 -17.43
C ASN A 62 -4.56 -1.13 -16.74
N GLY A 63 -3.32 -1.01 -16.27
CA GLY A 63 -2.62 -2.03 -15.51
C GLY A 63 -2.97 -2.01 -14.02
N TRP A 64 -2.39 -2.92 -13.24
CA TRP A 64 -2.64 -3.01 -11.79
C TRP A 64 -1.74 -2.12 -10.94
N LEU A 65 -0.68 -1.51 -11.50
CA LEU A 65 0.28 -0.64 -10.81
C LEU A 65 0.19 0.79 -11.34
N ASP A 66 -0.22 1.71 -10.46
CA ASP A 66 -0.16 3.16 -10.72
C ASP A 66 1.10 3.72 -10.04
N PHE A 67 2.03 4.22 -10.84
CA PHE A 67 3.28 4.79 -10.35
C PHE A 67 3.29 6.30 -10.55
N ARG A 68 3.17 7.05 -9.45
CA ARG A 68 3.10 8.52 -9.45
C ARG A 68 4.46 9.13 -9.09
N TYR A 69 4.96 9.99 -9.97
CA TYR A 69 6.20 10.73 -9.76
C TYR A 69 5.94 12.20 -9.43
N PHE A 70 6.43 12.66 -8.27
CA PHE A 70 6.24 14.02 -7.75
C PHE A 70 7.58 14.78 -7.58
N GLY A 71 8.60 14.46 -8.35
CA GLY A 71 9.93 15.07 -8.24
C GLY A 71 10.83 14.29 -7.27
N ASP A 72 10.86 14.68 -6.00
CA ASP A 72 11.70 14.01 -5.00
C ASP A 72 11.02 12.79 -4.35
N MET A 73 9.77 12.52 -4.71
CA MET A 73 8.97 11.43 -4.18
C MET A 73 8.30 10.64 -5.29
N SER A 74 8.41 9.32 -5.23
CA SER A 74 7.63 8.39 -6.04
C SER A 74 6.68 7.59 -5.17
N VAL A 75 5.47 7.33 -5.67
CA VAL A 75 4.44 6.59 -4.94
C VAL A 75 3.93 5.45 -5.81
N ALA A 76 3.94 4.23 -5.27
CA ALA A 76 3.38 3.05 -5.90
C ALA A 76 1.98 2.76 -5.32
N LEU A 77 0.98 2.57 -6.18
CA LEU A 77 -0.42 2.39 -5.82
C LEU A 77 -1.00 1.19 -6.58
N GLY A 78 -1.90 0.45 -5.94
CA GLY A 78 -2.69 -0.58 -6.62
C GLY A 78 -3.84 0.03 -7.42
N ALA A 79 -4.08 -0.46 -8.65
CA ALA A 79 -5.20 -0.08 -9.50
C ALA A 79 -5.94 -1.32 -9.97
N GLY A 80 -7.07 -1.60 -9.35
CA GLY A 80 -7.91 -2.77 -9.62
C GLY A 80 -8.73 -3.18 -8.43
N VAL A 81 -9.64 -4.11 -8.62
CA VAL A 81 -10.48 -4.65 -7.55
C VAL A 81 -9.62 -5.30 -6.48
N GLY A 82 -9.66 -4.73 -5.26
CA GLY A 82 -8.77 -5.07 -4.16
C GLY A 82 -7.69 -4.03 -3.87
N GLY A 83 -7.52 -3.02 -4.74
CA GLY A 83 -6.63 -1.87 -4.53
C GLY A 83 -5.21 -2.26 -4.14
N GLY A 84 -4.69 -1.67 -3.06
CA GLY A 84 -3.33 -1.92 -2.56
C GLY A 84 -3.02 -3.38 -2.22
N SER A 85 -4.04 -4.23 -1.97
CA SER A 85 -3.82 -5.65 -1.73
C SER A 85 -3.27 -6.41 -2.95
N LEU A 86 -3.42 -5.85 -4.15
CA LEU A 86 -2.84 -6.42 -5.37
C LEU A 86 -1.32 -6.38 -5.38
N ILE A 87 -0.73 -5.34 -4.75
CA ILE A 87 0.71 -5.06 -4.78
C ILE A 87 1.40 -5.12 -3.40
N TYR A 88 0.69 -5.43 -2.30
CA TYR A 88 1.30 -5.45 -0.97
C TYR A 88 2.16 -6.68 -0.72
N ALA A 89 3.14 -6.54 0.16
CA ALA A 89 4.03 -7.63 0.60
C ALA A 89 3.40 -8.52 1.70
N ASN A 90 2.09 -8.44 1.90
CA ASN A 90 1.27 -9.25 2.80
C ASN A 90 1.49 -9.03 4.31
N VAL A 91 2.44 -8.20 4.71
CA VAL A 91 2.71 -7.94 6.13
C VAL A 91 1.47 -7.38 6.81
N SER A 92 1.08 -7.98 7.93
CA SER A 92 -0.16 -7.69 8.64
C SER A 92 0.10 -7.51 10.14
N VAL A 93 0.89 -6.50 10.49
CA VAL A 93 1.29 -6.16 11.87
C VAL A 93 0.41 -5.03 12.39
N ALA A 94 -0.08 -5.16 13.62
CA ALA A 94 -0.69 -4.03 14.33
C ALA A 94 0.41 -3.13 14.91
N PRO A 95 0.30 -1.80 14.80
CA PRO A 95 1.28 -0.90 15.39
C PRO A 95 1.24 -0.96 16.93
N PRO A 96 2.34 -0.61 17.59
CA PRO A 96 2.36 -0.54 19.04
C PRO A 96 1.48 0.62 19.55
N PRO A 97 0.97 0.55 20.82
CA PRO A 97 0.03 1.53 21.38
C PRO A 97 0.51 2.98 21.28
N GLU A 98 1.80 3.22 21.40
CA GLU A 98 2.43 4.56 21.38
C GLU A 98 2.24 5.30 20.04
N VAL A 99 1.88 4.59 18.98
CA VAL A 99 1.53 5.19 17.68
C VAL A 99 0.28 6.04 17.80
N PHE A 100 -0.66 5.65 18.67
CA PHE A 100 -1.98 6.27 18.83
C PHE A 100 -2.03 7.35 19.94
N GLU A 101 -0.92 7.63 20.60
CA GLU A 101 -0.90 8.61 21.71
C GLU A 101 -0.96 10.07 21.23
N ARG A 102 -0.43 10.36 20.04
CA ARG A 102 -0.31 11.74 19.52
C ARG A 102 -0.76 11.83 18.06
N GLY A 103 -1.44 12.95 17.75
CA GLY A 103 -1.86 13.27 16.38
C GLY A 103 -3.18 12.62 15.95
N TRP A 104 -3.75 11.73 16.75
CA TRP A 104 -5.03 11.08 16.52
C TRP A 104 -6.18 11.78 17.26
N PRO A 105 -7.43 11.69 16.77
CA PRO A 105 -8.60 12.11 17.53
C PRO A 105 -8.66 11.43 18.89
N GLU A 106 -9.31 12.08 19.86
CA GLU A 106 -9.44 11.55 21.23
C GLU A 106 -10.09 10.16 21.28
N ALA A 107 -11.05 9.90 20.40
CA ALA A 107 -11.75 8.62 20.29
C ALA A 107 -10.89 7.46 19.74
N ILE A 108 -9.76 7.74 19.10
CA ILE A 108 -8.90 6.73 18.48
C ILE A 108 -7.70 6.45 19.38
N ARG A 109 -7.75 5.27 20.04
CA ARG A 109 -6.66 4.72 20.85
C ARG A 109 -6.45 3.26 20.47
N PHE A 110 -5.30 2.71 20.82
CA PHE A 110 -5.02 1.30 20.54
C PHE A 110 -6.10 0.37 21.10
N ASP A 111 -6.52 0.60 22.33
CA ASP A 111 -7.55 -0.22 22.99
C ASP A 111 -8.90 -0.15 22.27
N THR A 112 -9.27 1.03 21.75
CA THR A 112 -10.49 1.19 20.94
C THR A 112 -10.42 0.36 19.65
N LEU A 113 -9.23 0.20 19.08
CA LEU A 113 -9.02 -0.53 17.82
C LEU A 113 -8.66 -2.01 18.02
N ARG A 114 -8.40 -2.46 19.24
CA ARG A 114 -7.91 -3.82 19.55
C ARG A 114 -8.75 -4.91 18.92
N GLU A 115 -10.07 -4.84 19.12
CA GLU A 115 -11.00 -5.83 18.54
C GLU A 115 -11.05 -5.73 17.01
N HIS A 116 -10.97 -4.55 16.44
CA HIS A 116 -10.96 -4.33 15.00
C HIS A 116 -9.68 -4.86 14.35
N PHE A 117 -8.54 -4.80 15.05
CA PHE A 117 -7.33 -5.51 14.66
C PHE A 117 -7.53 -7.03 14.65
N ARG A 118 -8.18 -7.60 15.66
CA ARG A 118 -8.46 -9.03 15.71
C ARG A 118 -9.34 -9.47 14.54
N VAL A 119 -10.48 -8.82 14.36
CA VAL A 119 -11.46 -9.12 13.31
C VAL A 119 -10.86 -9.02 11.93
N SER A 120 -10.12 -7.94 11.64
CA SER A 120 -9.48 -7.77 10.33
C SER A 120 -8.41 -8.83 10.07
N GLY A 121 -7.72 -9.34 11.11
CA GLY A 121 -6.75 -10.41 10.96
C GLY A 121 -7.36 -11.76 10.65
N GLU A 122 -8.48 -12.05 11.26
CA GLU A 122 -9.23 -13.27 10.99
C GLU A 122 -9.77 -13.26 9.55
N MET A 123 -10.36 -12.15 9.12
CA MET A 123 -10.89 -12.03 7.76
C MET A 123 -9.77 -12.14 6.70
N LEU A 124 -8.59 -11.60 6.97
CA LEU A 124 -7.42 -11.70 6.09
C LEU A 124 -6.67 -13.02 6.25
N ASN A 125 -7.13 -13.95 7.09
CA ASN A 125 -6.49 -15.22 7.39
C ASN A 125 -4.98 -15.07 7.65
N VAL A 126 -4.65 -14.17 8.60
CA VAL A 126 -3.26 -13.82 8.91
C VAL A 126 -2.55 -15.00 9.58
N GLN A 127 -1.44 -15.42 9.02
CA GLN A 127 -0.62 -16.55 9.47
C GLN A 127 0.84 -16.11 9.65
N THR A 128 1.63 -16.93 10.32
CA THR A 128 3.09 -16.76 10.44
C THR A 128 3.78 -17.84 9.63
N LEU A 129 4.86 -17.47 8.92
CA LEU A 129 5.68 -18.42 8.17
C LEU A 129 6.20 -19.51 9.11
N PRO A 130 5.95 -20.81 8.83
CA PRO A 130 6.48 -21.89 9.64
C PRO A 130 8.02 -21.90 9.71
N ASP A 131 8.60 -22.27 10.84
CA ASP A 131 10.05 -22.17 11.08
C ASP A 131 10.88 -22.95 10.05
N HIS A 132 10.40 -24.13 9.64
CA HIS A 132 11.09 -24.96 8.64
C HIS A 132 11.04 -24.39 7.21
N GLN A 133 10.22 -23.34 6.99
CA GLN A 133 10.10 -22.62 5.72
C GLN A 133 10.86 -21.28 5.72
N TRP A 134 11.65 -20.98 6.76
CA TRP A 134 12.44 -19.75 6.79
C TRP A 134 13.34 -19.63 5.56
N THR A 135 13.26 -18.46 4.94
CA THR A 135 14.09 -18.13 3.78
C THR A 135 15.55 -17.88 4.21
N PRO A 136 16.52 -17.93 3.30
CA PRO A 136 17.89 -17.49 3.60
C PRO A 136 17.94 -16.07 4.15
N ARG A 137 17.05 -15.15 3.68
CA ARG A 137 16.93 -13.78 4.16
C ARG A 137 16.43 -13.71 5.60
N THR A 138 15.40 -14.49 5.95
CA THR A 138 14.90 -14.64 7.32
C THR A 138 16.00 -15.08 8.28
N ARG A 139 16.79 -16.10 7.86
CA ARG A 139 17.93 -16.62 8.66
C ARG A 139 19.02 -15.58 8.81
N LEU A 140 19.34 -14.83 7.75
CA LEU A 140 20.32 -13.74 7.80
C LEU A 140 19.88 -12.63 8.77
N MET A 141 18.60 -12.25 8.73
CA MET A 141 18.05 -11.23 9.64
C MET A 141 18.12 -11.70 11.10
N HIS A 142 17.78 -12.96 11.36
CA HIS A 142 17.91 -13.55 12.69
C HIS A 142 19.38 -13.55 13.16
N GLU A 143 20.32 -13.97 12.29
CA GLU A 143 21.77 -13.92 12.56
C GLU A 143 22.25 -12.50 12.88
N ALA A 144 21.79 -11.51 12.10
CA ALA A 144 22.14 -10.11 12.30
C ALA A 144 21.67 -9.60 13.67
N ALA A 145 20.43 -9.90 14.05
CA ALA A 145 19.89 -9.53 15.36
C ALA A 145 20.66 -10.21 16.51
N ASP A 146 21.04 -11.48 16.35
CA ASP A 146 21.78 -12.24 17.34
C ASP A 146 23.20 -11.68 17.53
N LYS A 147 23.93 -11.41 16.46
CA LYS A 147 25.28 -10.83 16.49
C LYS A 147 25.31 -9.42 17.10
N LEU A 148 24.22 -8.66 17.01
CA LEU A 148 24.08 -7.37 17.67
C LEU A 148 23.60 -7.48 19.13
N GLY A 149 23.38 -8.69 19.67
CA GLY A 149 22.78 -8.88 21.00
C GLY A 149 21.32 -8.44 21.08
N GLN A 150 20.63 -8.34 19.95
CA GLN A 150 19.29 -7.79 19.82
C GLN A 150 18.26 -8.84 19.36
N ARG A 151 18.52 -10.13 19.62
CA ARG A 151 17.63 -11.23 19.23
C ARG A 151 16.19 -11.05 19.71
N HIS A 152 15.97 -10.42 20.85
CA HIS A 152 14.65 -10.13 21.39
C HIS A 152 13.80 -9.17 20.53
N ARG A 153 14.43 -8.45 19.59
CA ARG A 153 13.77 -7.56 18.62
C ARG A 153 13.40 -8.24 17.32
N PHE A 154 14.02 -9.39 17.04
CA PHE A 154 13.71 -10.19 15.86
C PHE A 154 12.35 -10.87 16.01
N ARG A 155 11.58 -10.86 14.94
CA ARG A 155 10.32 -11.61 14.83
C ARG A 155 10.04 -12.03 13.39
N VAL A 156 9.46 -13.21 13.22
CA VAL A 156 8.77 -13.57 11.98
C VAL A 156 7.48 -12.78 11.93
N VAL A 157 7.23 -12.03 10.85
CA VAL A 157 6.08 -11.14 10.78
C VAL A 157 4.79 -11.89 10.43
N PRO A 158 3.65 -11.54 11.04
CA PRO A 158 2.35 -12.03 10.60
C PRO A 158 2.05 -11.56 9.18
N GLN A 159 1.54 -12.46 8.34
CA GLN A 159 1.31 -12.25 6.92
C GLN A 159 -0.10 -12.70 6.52
N ALA A 160 -0.73 -11.94 5.62
CA ALA A 160 -1.98 -12.36 4.98
C ALA A 160 -1.68 -13.33 3.82
N VAL A 161 -1.12 -14.50 4.15
CA VAL A 161 -0.72 -15.57 3.22
C VAL A 161 -1.12 -16.92 3.81
N SER A 162 -1.67 -17.79 2.98
CA SER A 162 -1.99 -19.15 3.36
C SER A 162 -0.78 -20.05 3.12
N PHE A 163 -0.17 -20.55 4.20
CA PHE A 163 0.96 -21.46 4.14
C PHE A 163 0.51 -22.93 4.15
N ASP A 164 1.29 -23.80 3.51
CA ASP A 164 1.17 -25.25 3.66
C ASP A 164 2.09 -25.71 4.79
N PRO A 165 1.58 -26.17 5.94
CA PRO A 165 2.40 -26.62 7.03
C PRO A 165 3.25 -27.87 6.67
N ASP A 166 2.82 -28.63 5.65
CA ASP A 166 3.52 -29.83 5.18
C ASP A 166 4.47 -29.55 4.01
N TRP A 167 4.82 -28.29 3.74
CA TRP A 167 5.72 -27.92 2.66
C TRP A 167 7.15 -28.46 2.90
N HIS A 168 7.60 -29.37 2.03
CA HIS A 168 8.92 -30.01 2.13
C HIS A 168 9.83 -29.77 0.93
N ASN A 169 9.37 -28.97 -0.05
CA ASN A 169 10.06 -28.85 -1.33
C ASN A 169 11.24 -27.86 -1.32
N GLY A 170 11.61 -27.31 -0.17
CA GLY A 170 12.64 -26.28 -0.05
C GLY A 170 12.28 -25.02 -0.86
N LEU A 171 13.23 -24.10 -0.97
CA LEU A 171 13.05 -22.87 -1.75
C LEU A 171 13.59 -23.02 -3.18
N ASP A 172 14.45 -24.00 -3.44
CA ASP A 172 15.11 -24.18 -4.73
C ASP A 172 14.17 -24.69 -5.84
N ASN A 173 13.07 -25.33 -5.46
CA ASN A 173 12.05 -25.87 -6.36
C ASN A 173 10.78 -25.02 -6.43
N ALA A 174 10.88 -23.74 -6.18
CA ALA A 174 9.77 -22.84 -5.89
C ALA A 174 8.72 -22.68 -7.02
N TYR A 175 9.05 -22.96 -8.27
CA TYR A 175 8.17 -22.56 -9.38
C TYR A 175 7.12 -23.58 -9.83
N SER A 176 6.93 -24.68 -9.14
CA SER A 176 5.83 -25.55 -9.51
C SER A 176 4.52 -25.06 -8.88
N TYR A 177 3.79 -24.21 -9.59
CA TYR A 177 2.46 -23.75 -9.15
C TYR A 177 1.49 -24.91 -8.87
N GLY A 178 1.65 -26.04 -9.56
CA GLY A 178 0.89 -27.26 -9.33
C GLY A 178 1.11 -27.93 -7.97
N ARG A 179 2.07 -27.46 -7.17
CA ARG A 179 2.27 -27.93 -5.78
C ARG A 179 1.40 -27.18 -4.76
N SER A 180 0.71 -26.14 -5.16
CA SER A 180 -0.24 -25.45 -4.29
C SER A 180 -1.42 -26.36 -3.99
N LYS A 181 -1.72 -26.59 -2.73
CA LYS A 181 -2.95 -27.24 -2.28
C LYS A 181 -4.09 -26.23 -2.40
N THR A 182 -5.15 -26.58 -3.09
CA THR A 182 -6.28 -25.67 -3.35
C THR A 182 -7.53 -26.09 -2.59
N TRP A 183 -8.32 -25.12 -2.16
CA TRP A 183 -9.62 -25.33 -1.50
C TRP A 183 -10.56 -24.16 -1.80
N THR A 184 -11.84 -24.34 -1.46
CA THR A 184 -12.81 -23.25 -1.41
C THR A 184 -12.80 -22.65 -0.01
N ASN A 185 -12.49 -21.35 0.11
CA ASN A 185 -12.45 -20.66 1.38
C ASN A 185 -13.86 -20.35 1.94
N ALA A 186 -13.92 -19.78 3.14
CA ALA A 186 -15.19 -19.47 3.81
C ALA A 186 -16.07 -18.46 3.07
N GLN A 187 -15.51 -17.72 2.12
CA GLN A 187 -16.21 -16.75 1.25
C GLN A 187 -16.50 -17.32 -0.16
N GLY A 188 -16.45 -18.65 -0.33
CA GLY A 188 -16.79 -19.32 -1.58
C GLY A 188 -15.78 -19.11 -2.72
N ARG A 189 -14.56 -18.64 -2.44
CA ARG A 189 -13.53 -18.41 -3.46
C ARG A 189 -12.48 -19.50 -3.46
N THR A 190 -11.99 -19.88 -4.66
CA THR A 190 -10.83 -20.76 -4.77
C THR A 190 -9.60 -20.09 -4.21
N GLN A 191 -8.91 -20.75 -3.29
CA GLN A 191 -7.69 -20.31 -2.64
C GLN A 191 -6.64 -21.42 -2.69
N GLY A 192 -5.35 -21.08 -2.61
CA GLY A 192 -4.28 -22.05 -2.59
C GLY A 192 -3.24 -21.76 -1.53
N THR A 193 -2.29 -22.69 -1.33
CA THR A 193 -1.16 -22.50 -0.43
C THR A 193 0.03 -21.87 -1.14
N CYS A 194 0.85 -21.15 -0.38
CA CYS A 194 2.07 -20.50 -0.87
C CYS A 194 3.08 -21.54 -1.40
N VAL A 195 3.61 -21.28 -2.60
CA VAL A 195 4.67 -22.08 -3.24
C VAL A 195 6.02 -21.37 -3.28
N HIS A 196 6.18 -20.33 -2.49
CA HIS A 196 7.43 -19.57 -2.32
C HIS A 196 7.99 -18.96 -3.63
N CYS A 197 7.14 -18.54 -4.57
CA CYS A 197 7.54 -18.03 -5.88
C CYS A 197 8.06 -16.58 -5.89
N GLY A 198 7.99 -15.85 -4.78
CA GLY A 198 8.51 -14.47 -4.66
C GLY A 198 7.74 -13.38 -5.41
N ASN A 199 6.56 -13.68 -5.99
CA ASN A 199 5.81 -12.75 -6.84
C ASN A 199 4.71 -11.96 -6.10
N CYS A 200 4.82 -11.78 -4.77
CA CYS A 200 3.74 -11.15 -4.01
C CYS A 200 3.38 -9.74 -4.51
N ASP A 201 4.35 -8.94 -4.93
CA ASP A 201 4.13 -7.56 -5.38
C ASP A 201 3.58 -7.46 -6.82
N LEU A 202 3.54 -8.58 -7.55
CA LEU A 202 3.12 -8.64 -8.96
C LEU A 202 1.81 -9.41 -9.19
N GLY A 203 1.19 -9.90 -8.11
CA GLY A 203 0.07 -10.82 -8.17
C GLY A 203 0.45 -12.22 -7.70
N CYS A 204 -0.54 -13.00 -7.26
CA CYS A 204 -0.31 -14.34 -6.73
C CYS A 204 -0.92 -15.40 -7.66
N PRO A 205 -0.10 -16.16 -8.43
CA PRO A 205 -0.60 -17.11 -9.42
C PRO A 205 -1.35 -18.30 -8.80
N VAL A 206 -1.16 -18.56 -7.51
CA VAL A 206 -1.80 -19.66 -6.77
C VAL A 206 -2.84 -19.18 -5.76
N ARG A 207 -3.16 -17.90 -5.70
CA ARG A 207 -4.11 -17.32 -4.74
C ARG A 207 -3.82 -17.65 -3.27
N ALA A 208 -2.55 -17.83 -2.92
CA ALA A 208 -2.12 -18.00 -1.54
C ALA A 208 -2.10 -16.66 -0.77
N LYS A 209 -1.88 -15.57 -1.48
CA LYS A 209 -1.96 -14.20 -0.98
C LYS A 209 -3.42 -13.85 -0.76
N ASN A 210 -3.76 -13.41 0.46
CA ASN A 210 -5.12 -13.02 0.86
C ASN A 210 -5.43 -11.59 0.37
N THR A 211 -5.66 -11.45 -0.94
CA THR A 211 -6.16 -10.21 -1.54
C THR A 211 -7.63 -10.00 -1.19
N LEU A 212 -8.09 -8.76 -1.21
CA LEU A 212 -9.42 -8.39 -0.71
C LEU A 212 -10.57 -8.97 -1.53
N ASP A 213 -10.34 -9.33 -2.79
CA ASP A 213 -11.30 -10.04 -3.65
C ASP A 213 -11.57 -11.48 -3.21
N LEU A 214 -10.68 -12.08 -2.42
CA LEU A 214 -10.83 -13.43 -1.86
C LEU A 214 -11.57 -13.47 -0.51
N ASN A 215 -11.73 -12.32 0.15
CA ASN A 215 -12.30 -12.24 1.50
C ASN A 215 -13.36 -11.13 1.61
N TYR A 216 -13.01 -9.92 2.02
CA TYR A 216 -13.98 -8.84 2.25
C TYR A 216 -14.88 -8.54 1.06
N LEU A 217 -14.34 -8.43 -0.16
CA LEU A 217 -15.14 -8.15 -1.33
C LEU A 217 -15.98 -9.36 -1.75
N ALA A 218 -15.42 -10.59 -1.62
CA ALA A 218 -16.20 -11.81 -1.86
C ALA A 218 -17.39 -11.89 -0.90
N ARG A 219 -17.20 -11.59 0.37
CA ARG A 219 -18.27 -11.54 1.37
C ARG A 219 -19.29 -10.44 1.07
N ALA A 220 -18.82 -9.27 0.64
CA ALA A 220 -19.70 -8.18 0.24
C ALA A 220 -20.60 -8.58 -0.94
N GLU A 221 -20.02 -9.22 -1.99
CA GLU A 221 -20.77 -9.72 -3.15
C GLU A 221 -21.78 -10.82 -2.75
N GLU A 222 -21.41 -11.72 -1.83
CA GLU A 222 -22.32 -12.72 -1.27
C GLU A 222 -23.52 -12.08 -0.55
N GLN A 223 -23.33 -10.93 0.09
CA GLN A 223 -24.36 -10.15 0.75
C GLN A 223 -25.10 -9.17 -0.18
N GLY A 224 -24.86 -9.24 -1.48
CA GLY A 224 -25.56 -8.46 -2.51
C GLY A 224 -24.95 -7.12 -2.85
N ALA A 225 -23.72 -6.81 -2.40
CA ALA A 225 -23.01 -5.63 -2.88
C ALA A 225 -22.61 -5.80 -4.35
N GLU A 226 -22.73 -4.73 -5.13
CA GLU A 226 -22.31 -4.70 -6.52
C GLU A 226 -20.94 -4.03 -6.66
N ILE A 227 -19.95 -4.73 -7.23
CA ILE A 227 -18.62 -4.18 -7.49
C ILE A 227 -18.50 -3.92 -8.99
N ARG A 228 -18.31 -2.64 -9.36
CA ARG A 228 -18.16 -2.17 -10.73
C ARG A 228 -16.72 -1.77 -11.01
N PRO A 229 -15.91 -2.63 -11.62
CA PRO A 229 -14.59 -2.26 -12.11
C PRO A 229 -14.70 -1.28 -13.27
N LEU A 230 -13.57 -0.65 -13.66
CA LEU A 230 -13.46 0.27 -14.78
C LEU A 230 -14.35 1.52 -14.67
N HIS A 231 -14.70 1.92 -13.44
CA HIS A 231 -15.49 3.13 -13.17
C HIS A 231 -14.62 4.18 -12.44
N HIS A 232 -14.14 5.16 -13.19
CA HIS A 232 -13.28 6.20 -12.68
C HIS A 232 -14.07 7.45 -12.25
N VAL A 233 -14.27 7.61 -10.94
CA VAL A 233 -14.99 8.76 -10.37
C VAL A 233 -14.19 10.05 -10.54
N ARG A 234 -14.85 11.09 -11.02
CA ARG A 234 -14.23 12.40 -11.32
C ARG A 234 -14.66 13.52 -10.39
N TRP A 235 -15.89 13.48 -9.86
CA TRP A 235 -16.39 14.48 -8.93
C TRP A 235 -17.59 13.98 -8.10
N ILE A 236 -17.83 14.67 -6.98
CA ILE A 236 -18.94 14.46 -6.05
C ILE A 236 -19.61 15.82 -5.85
N ARG A 237 -20.94 15.88 -5.83
CA ARG A 237 -21.73 17.09 -5.61
C ARG A 237 -22.89 16.80 -4.66
N PRO A 238 -23.12 17.62 -3.60
CA PRO A 238 -24.30 17.47 -2.76
C PRO A 238 -25.56 17.86 -3.52
N LEU A 239 -26.67 17.20 -3.21
CA LEU A 239 -27.98 17.49 -3.78
C LEU A 239 -28.81 18.34 -2.83
N GLN A 240 -29.69 19.18 -3.39
CA GLN A 240 -30.74 19.84 -2.62
C GLN A 240 -31.72 18.76 -2.12
N GLY A 241 -31.93 18.72 -0.81
CA GLY A 241 -32.77 17.68 -0.19
C GLY A 241 -32.01 16.46 0.36
N GLY A 242 -30.68 16.45 0.30
CA GLY A 242 -29.80 15.43 0.88
C GLY A 242 -29.25 14.44 -0.14
N GLY A 243 -28.19 13.74 0.26
CA GLY A 243 -27.43 12.83 -0.60
C GLY A 243 -26.53 13.55 -1.59
N TYR A 244 -25.97 12.78 -2.51
CA TYR A 244 -24.93 13.22 -3.43
C TYR A 244 -25.18 12.73 -4.85
N GLU A 245 -24.71 13.49 -5.81
CA GLU A 245 -24.57 13.08 -7.20
C GLU A 245 -23.07 12.87 -7.50
N VAL A 246 -22.74 11.74 -8.09
CA VAL A 246 -21.37 11.32 -8.40
C VAL A 246 -21.24 11.14 -9.90
N GLY A 247 -20.23 11.80 -10.47
CA GLY A 247 -19.89 11.66 -11.88
C GLY A 247 -18.68 10.75 -12.08
N ALA A 248 -18.82 9.75 -12.93
CA ALA A 248 -17.79 8.77 -13.23
C ALA A 248 -17.67 8.50 -14.74
N ASN A 249 -16.45 8.21 -15.19
CA ASN A 249 -16.20 7.60 -16.50
C ASN A 249 -16.33 6.08 -16.36
N ASP A 250 -17.21 5.47 -17.10
CA ASP A 250 -17.25 4.06 -17.39
C ASP A 250 -16.25 3.81 -18.54
N LEU A 251 -15.09 3.25 -18.20
CA LEU A 251 -13.97 3.09 -19.13
C LEU A 251 -14.22 1.93 -20.12
N ASP A 252 -15.05 0.97 -19.74
CA ASP A 252 -15.43 -0.15 -20.60
C ASP A 252 -16.43 0.30 -21.66
N ALA A 253 -17.54 0.88 -21.23
CA ALA A 253 -18.55 1.42 -22.13
C ALA A 253 -18.15 2.74 -22.82
N ARG A 254 -17.01 3.35 -22.43
CA ARG A 254 -16.55 4.68 -22.86
C ARG A 254 -17.64 5.75 -22.71
N ALA A 255 -18.37 5.71 -21.60
CA ALA A 255 -19.52 6.53 -21.34
C ALA A 255 -19.42 7.26 -20.01
N TRP A 256 -20.04 8.44 -19.95
CA TRP A 256 -20.20 9.17 -18.71
C TRP A 256 -21.39 8.65 -17.93
N ARG A 257 -21.21 8.41 -16.63
CA ARG A 257 -22.26 7.95 -15.71
C ARG A 257 -22.54 9.01 -14.64
N LEU A 258 -23.81 9.18 -14.32
CA LEU A 258 -24.29 9.97 -13.19
C LEU A 258 -25.07 9.06 -12.26
N ILE A 259 -24.59 8.95 -11.01
CA ILE A 259 -25.17 8.10 -9.98
C ILE A 259 -25.56 8.99 -8.80
N ARG A 260 -26.78 8.84 -8.30
CA ARG A 260 -27.22 9.46 -7.05
C ARG A 260 -27.09 8.48 -5.91
N ALA A 261 -26.52 8.94 -4.78
CA ALA A 261 -26.36 8.13 -3.60
C ALA A 261 -26.83 8.90 -2.37
N ASP A 262 -27.46 8.19 -1.43
CA ASP A 262 -27.84 8.81 -0.17
C ASP A 262 -26.61 9.03 0.71
N LYS A 263 -25.65 8.10 0.65
CA LYS A 263 -24.36 8.15 1.36
C LYS A 263 -23.21 7.86 0.39
N VAL A 264 -22.08 8.55 0.56
CA VAL A 264 -20.87 8.33 -0.27
C VAL A 264 -19.66 8.10 0.63
N ILE A 265 -18.92 7.03 0.34
CA ILE A 265 -17.65 6.68 1.01
C ILE A 265 -16.53 6.79 0.00
N VAL A 266 -15.58 7.70 0.23
CA VAL A 266 -14.35 7.82 -0.55
C VAL A 266 -13.31 6.93 0.07
N ALA A 267 -12.82 5.95 -0.70
CA ALA A 267 -11.84 4.94 -0.28
C ALA A 267 -10.81 4.65 -1.39
N ALA A 268 -10.41 5.70 -2.12
CA ALA A 268 -9.52 5.62 -3.28
C ALA A 268 -8.02 5.68 -2.91
N GLY A 269 -7.69 5.51 -1.61
CA GLY A 269 -6.34 5.56 -1.05
C GLY A 269 -5.82 6.98 -0.83
N SER A 270 -4.70 7.12 -0.11
CA SER A 270 -4.15 8.42 0.31
C SER A 270 -4.08 9.43 -0.85
N VAL A 271 -3.52 9.02 -1.98
CA VAL A 271 -3.38 9.89 -3.15
C VAL A 271 -4.72 10.11 -3.86
N GLY A 272 -5.45 9.04 -4.16
CA GLY A 272 -6.69 9.10 -4.95
C GLY A 272 -7.82 9.84 -4.24
N SER A 273 -8.06 9.56 -2.95
CA SER A 273 -9.08 10.25 -2.14
C SER A 273 -8.76 11.73 -1.98
N THR A 274 -7.50 12.05 -1.71
CA THR A 274 -7.05 13.45 -1.59
C THR A 274 -7.20 14.18 -2.92
N GLU A 275 -6.79 13.58 -4.03
CA GLU A 275 -6.92 14.16 -5.37
C GLU A 275 -8.39 14.43 -5.74
N LEU A 276 -9.28 13.44 -5.53
CA LEU A 276 -10.70 13.57 -5.82
C LEU A 276 -11.33 14.74 -5.05
N LEU A 277 -11.06 14.82 -3.74
CA LEU A 277 -11.61 15.91 -2.92
C LEU A 277 -10.99 17.27 -3.25
N LEU A 278 -9.69 17.35 -3.57
CA LEU A 278 -9.06 18.58 -4.07
C LEU A 278 -9.70 19.02 -5.39
N ARG A 279 -10.00 18.11 -6.32
CA ARG A 279 -10.70 18.42 -7.56
C ARG A 279 -12.13 18.94 -7.30
N CYS A 280 -12.86 18.29 -6.39
CA CYS A 280 -14.19 18.75 -5.99
C CYS A 280 -14.16 20.15 -5.37
N ARG A 281 -13.16 20.46 -4.52
CA ARG A 281 -13.04 21.78 -3.88
C ARG A 281 -12.51 22.85 -4.83
N ASP A 282 -11.39 22.57 -5.50
CA ASP A 282 -10.57 23.61 -6.15
C ASP A 282 -10.84 23.73 -7.66
N GLN A 283 -11.16 22.62 -8.34
CA GLN A 283 -11.40 22.60 -9.79
C GLN A 283 -12.89 22.68 -10.14
N TYR A 284 -13.70 21.74 -9.62
CA TYR A 284 -15.14 21.68 -9.96
C TYR A 284 -16.02 22.56 -9.09
N LYS A 285 -15.53 23.03 -7.94
CA LYS A 285 -16.25 23.85 -6.96
C LYS A 285 -17.55 23.21 -6.46
N THR A 286 -17.62 21.87 -6.50
CA THR A 286 -18.78 21.10 -6.05
C THR A 286 -18.82 20.92 -4.53
N LEU A 287 -17.65 20.93 -3.86
CA LEU A 287 -17.49 20.81 -2.41
C LEU A 287 -16.66 21.98 -1.84
N PRO A 288 -17.12 23.25 -1.96
CA PRO A 288 -16.29 24.42 -1.60
C PRO A 288 -16.03 24.57 -0.10
N ARG A 289 -16.83 23.91 0.78
CA ARG A 289 -16.69 23.99 2.25
C ARG A 289 -15.77 22.91 2.84
N LEU A 290 -15.04 22.15 1.99
CA LEU A 290 -14.03 21.20 2.50
C LEU A 290 -12.95 21.93 3.28
N SER A 291 -12.50 21.32 4.37
CA SER A 291 -11.48 21.85 5.27
C SER A 291 -10.24 22.37 4.52
N ARG A 292 -9.62 23.42 5.06
CA ARG A 292 -8.32 23.93 4.61
C ARG A 292 -7.16 22.98 4.94
N ALA A 293 -7.39 21.99 5.80
CA ALA A 293 -6.44 20.93 6.09
C ALA A 293 -6.32 19.91 4.93
N LEU A 294 -7.28 19.86 4.00
CA LEU A 294 -7.27 18.95 2.86
C LEU A 294 -5.98 19.07 2.04
N GLY A 295 -5.33 17.95 1.81
CA GLY A 295 -4.05 17.80 1.15
C GLY A 295 -2.84 17.93 2.07
N ARG A 296 -3.00 18.35 3.33
CA ARG A 296 -1.91 18.54 4.29
C ARG A 296 -1.68 17.28 5.13
N GLY A 297 -0.51 17.23 5.78
CA GLY A 297 -0.17 16.15 6.71
C GLY A 297 0.05 14.80 6.03
N TRP A 298 0.45 14.81 4.76
CA TRP A 298 0.86 13.62 4.05
C TRP A 298 2.26 13.15 4.50
N THR A 299 2.48 11.84 4.54
CA THR A 299 3.75 11.19 4.85
C THR A 299 4.01 10.02 3.92
N SER A 300 5.30 9.77 3.65
CA SER A 300 5.79 8.58 2.94
C SER A 300 5.88 7.34 3.82
N ASN A 301 5.52 7.46 5.10
CA ASN A 301 5.75 6.44 6.12
C ASN A 301 7.24 6.07 6.29
N GLY A 302 8.16 6.92 5.78
CA GLY A 302 9.60 6.74 5.89
C GLY A 302 10.16 5.50 5.19
N ASP A 303 9.48 5.01 4.14
CA ASP A 303 9.92 3.83 3.40
C ASP A 303 11.34 4.01 2.86
N PHE A 304 12.19 3.02 3.10
CA PHE A 304 13.56 3.03 2.64
C PHE A 304 14.07 1.64 2.27
N PHE A 305 14.88 1.59 1.22
CA PHE A 305 15.45 0.37 0.67
C PHE A 305 16.96 0.49 0.55
N THR A 306 17.70 -0.53 1.00
CA THR A 306 19.16 -0.62 0.84
C THR A 306 19.52 -2.00 0.30
N PRO A 307 20.05 -2.11 -0.93
CA PRO A 307 20.60 -3.35 -1.43
C PRO A 307 21.93 -3.65 -0.72
N ALA A 308 22.09 -4.85 -0.17
CA ALA A 308 23.31 -5.35 0.42
C ALA A 308 23.77 -6.63 -0.28
N PHE A 309 25.08 -6.76 -0.55
CA PHE A 309 25.63 -7.87 -1.32
C PHE A 309 26.53 -8.76 -0.47
N TYR A 310 26.38 -10.05 -0.67
CA TYR A 310 27.07 -11.10 0.09
C TYR A 310 27.81 -12.03 -0.88
N PRO A 311 29.13 -11.84 -1.13
CA PRO A 311 29.87 -12.62 -2.12
C PRO A 311 29.79 -14.14 -1.90
N ASP A 312 29.76 -14.55 -0.64
CA ASP A 312 29.86 -15.95 -0.23
C ASP A 312 28.54 -16.55 0.27
N ARG A 313 27.39 -15.83 0.08
CA ARG A 313 26.07 -16.28 0.55
C ARG A 313 25.03 -16.18 -0.54
N GLN A 314 24.27 -17.24 -0.73
CA GLN A 314 23.08 -17.25 -1.58
C GLN A 314 21.86 -16.89 -0.73
N LEU A 315 21.24 -15.74 -1.02
CA LEU A 315 20.12 -15.20 -0.24
C LEU A 315 18.78 -15.33 -0.98
N ALA A 316 18.82 -15.60 -2.27
CA ALA A 316 17.65 -15.87 -3.11
C ALA A 316 16.49 -14.85 -2.89
N PRO A 317 16.69 -13.54 -3.19
CA PRO A 317 15.71 -12.50 -2.90
C PRO A 317 14.38 -12.70 -3.62
N SER A 318 14.36 -13.51 -4.66
CA SER A 318 13.16 -13.88 -5.42
C SER A 318 12.50 -15.17 -4.93
N ARG A 319 12.84 -15.64 -3.74
CA ARG A 319 12.26 -16.84 -3.14
C ARG A 319 11.57 -16.51 -1.81
N GLY A 320 10.49 -17.24 -1.54
CA GLY A 320 9.64 -17.01 -0.37
C GLY A 320 8.67 -15.85 -0.56
N PRO A 321 7.85 -15.54 0.44
CA PRO A 321 7.10 -14.27 0.48
C PRO A 321 8.05 -13.07 0.41
N THR A 322 7.56 -11.94 -0.10
CA THR A 322 8.39 -10.72 -0.28
C THR A 322 9.01 -10.25 1.04
N ILE A 323 8.26 -10.28 2.14
CA ILE A 323 8.74 -9.96 3.49
C ILE A 323 8.35 -11.10 4.40
N THR A 324 9.28 -11.59 5.24
CA THR A 324 9.04 -12.72 6.13
C THR A 324 9.38 -12.44 7.59
N SER A 325 10.28 -11.50 7.85
CA SER A 325 10.77 -11.19 9.19
C SER A 325 11.09 -9.71 9.36
N ALA A 326 11.21 -9.29 10.61
CA ALA A 326 11.57 -7.92 10.96
C ALA A 326 12.41 -7.84 12.23
N ILE A 327 13.11 -6.71 12.39
CA ILE A 327 13.72 -6.26 13.63
C ILE A 327 13.07 -4.94 14.02
N ASP A 328 12.46 -4.91 15.22
CA ASP A 328 11.61 -3.83 15.68
C ASP A 328 12.37 -2.83 16.57
N TYR A 329 12.42 -1.58 16.13
CA TYR A 329 12.97 -0.43 16.86
C TYR A 329 11.94 0.70 17.03
N LEU A 330 10.64 0.38 16.94
CA LEU A 330 9.57 1.38 17.07
C LEU A 330 9.49 2.00 18.47
N ASP A 331 10.12 1.38 19.46
CA ASP A 331 10.28 1.91 20.82
C ASP A 331 11.22 3.13 20.92
N GLY A 332 12.00 3.42 19.86
CA GLY A 332 12.96 4.51 19.84
C GLY A 332 14.24 4.26 20.65
N SER A 333 14.52 3.03 21.03
CA SER A 333 15.73 2.65 21.77
C SER A 333 17.04 2.86 20.99
N ASP A 334 16.94 3.01 19.67
CA ASP A 334 18.09 3.26 18.80
C ASP A 334 18.24 4.76 18.53
N GLY A 335 18.92 5.48 19.43
CA GLY A 335 19.20 6.92 19.28
C GLY A 335 17.95 7.81 19.17
N GLY A 336 16.79 7.32 19.62
CA GLY A 336 15.50 8.00 19.53
C GLY A 336 14.83 7.91 18.16
N ALA A 337 15.47 7.29 17.16
CA ALA A 337 14.84 6.97 15.89
C ALA A 337 13.87 5.79 16.07
N ARG A 338 12.74 5.83 15.35
CA ARG A 338 11.69 4.80 15.44
C ARG A 338 11.48 4.22 14.06
N TYR A 339 11.81 2.95 13.87
CA TYR A 339 11.73 2.28 12.58
C TYR A 339 11.55 0.77 12.73
N PHE A 340 11.12 0.17 11.64
CA PHE A 340 10.87 -1.26 11.51
C PHE A 340 11.65 -1.77 10.30
N VAL A 341 12.68 -2.61 10.55
CA VAL A 341 13.54 -3.17 9.49
C VAL A 341 12.97 -4.50 9.04
N GLU A 342 12.87 -4.72 7.74
CA GLU A 342 12.29 -5.91 7.12
C GLU A 342 13.27 -6.59 6.15
N ASP A 343 13.14 -7.91 5.98
CA ASP A 343 13.86 -8.71 5.00
C ASP A 343 13.16 -8.62 3.63
N GLY A 344 13.31 -7.54 2.89
CA GLY A 344 12.68 -7.37 1.59
C GLY A 344 12.96 -8.53 0.63
N GLY A 345 12.02 -8.80 -0.27
CA GLY A 345 12.19 -9.69 -1.43
C GLY A 345 11.99 -8.90 -2.72
N LEU A 346 12.51 -9.42 -3.82
CA LEU A 346 12.33 -8.81 -5.14
C LEU A 346 11.99 -9.91 -6.15
N PRO A 347 10.92 -9.75 -6.93
CA PRO A 347 10.57 -10.70 -7.99
C PRO A 347 11.69 -10.87 -9.02
N ASP A 348 11.89 -12.09 -9.53
CA ASP A 348 12.90 -12.42 -10.57
C ASP A 348 12.85 -11.49 -11.79
N VAL A 349 11.66 -11.09 -12.14
CA VAL A 349 11.37 -10.17 -13.21
C VAL A 349 12.05 -8.82 -13.01
N LEU A 350 12.06 -8.30 -11.78
CA LEU A 350 12.75 -7.06 -11.46
C LEU A 350 14.26 -7.23 -11.60
N GLY A 351 14.80 -8.35 -11.15
CA GLY A 351 16.21 -8.72 -11.37
C GLY A 351 16.55 -8.82 -12.85
N ASN A 352 15.67 -9.38 -13.67
CA ASN A 352 15.83 -9.46 -15.12
C ASN A 352 15.78 -8.07 -15.78
N LEU A 353 14.84 -7.21 -15.38
CA LEU A 353 14.77 -5.82 -15.83
C LEU A 353 16.05 -5.03 -15.49
N LEU A 354 16.55 -5.16 -14.28
CA LEU A 354 17.77 -4.52 -13.83
C LEU A 354 19.00 -4.99 -14.65
N ARG A 355 19.08 -6.31 -14.93
CA ARG A 355 20.12 -6.89 -15.79
C ARG A 355 20.06 -6.38 -17.23
N HIS A 356 18.86 -6.21 -17.80
CA HIS A 356 18.68 -5.74 -19.17
C HIS A 356 18.76 -4.21 -19.31
N ALA A 357 18.27 -3.45 -18.34
CA ALA A 357 18.33 -1.99 -18.32
C ALA A 357 19.79 -1.48 -18.31
N GLY A 358 20.70 -2.19 -17.62
CA GLY A 358 22.13 -1.89 -17.64
C GLY A 358 22.80 -2.06 -19.00
N LYS A 359 22.15 -2.73 -19.95
CA LYS A 359 22.66 -2.92 -21.34
C LYS A 359 22.10 -1.90 -22.34
N HIS A 360 21.13 -1.06 -21.96
CA HIS A 360 20.45 -0.16 -22.89
C HIS A 360 21.11 1.23 -22.94
N PRO A 361 21.68 1.69 -24.10
CA PRO A 361 22.50 2.92 -24.18
C PRO A 361 21.76 4.21 -23.78
N LYS A 362 20.43 4.28 -23.95
CA LYS A 362 19.62 5.46 -23.61
C LYS A 362 19.29 5.54 -22.11
N LEU A 363 19.16 4.41 -21.42
CA LEU A 363 18.97 4.36 -19.98
C LEU A 363 20.27 4.67 -19.23
N ALA A 364 21.43 4.35 -19.79
CA ALA A 364 22.75 4.63 -19.20
C ALA A 364 23.03 6.13 -18.94
N ARG A 365 22.23 7.04 -19.51
CA ARG A 365 22.35 8.49 -19.32
C ARG A 365 21.38 9.06 -18.27
N THR A 366 20.55 8.25 -17.64
CA THR A 366 19.58 8.70 -16.61
C THR A 366 20.13 8.51 -15.21
N ARG A 367 19.60 9.29 -14.24
CA ARG A 367 19.93 9.17 -12.79
C ARG A 367 19.64 7.77 -12.23
N LEU A 368 18.65 7.08 -12.80
CA LEU A 368 18.34 5.67 -12.50
C LEU A 368 19.48 4.75 -12.95
N ALA A 369 20.13 5.05 -14.07
CA ALA A 369 21.27 4.29 -14.56
C ALA A 369 22.52 4.46 -13.69
N ALA A 370 22.72 5.61 -13.04
CA ALA A 370 23.81 5.79 -12.08
C ALA A 370 23.64 4.87 -10.86
N ALA A 371 22.43 4.75 -10.34
CA ALA A 371 22.11 3.80 -9.28
C ALA A 371 22.24 2.33 -9.73
N LEU A 372 21.87 2.04 -10.99
CA LEU A 372 22.03 0.72 -11.60
C LEU A 372 23.49 0.39 -11.96
N LEU A 373 24.33 1.40 -12.23
CA LEU A 373 25.76 1.24 -12.49
C LEU A 373 26.56 0.99 -11.21
N GLU A 374 26.14 1.55 -10.08
CA GLU A 374 26.67 1.22 -8.76
C GLU A 374 26.41 -0.27 -8.45
N TYR A 375 25.26 -0.78 -8.82
CA TYR A 375 24.86 -2.18 -8.78
C TYR A 375 25.73 -3.10 -9.68
N ARG A 376 26.23 -2.58 -10.81
CA ARG A 376 27.05 -3.33 -11.77
C ARG A 376 28.53 -3.42 -11.37
N ARG A 377 29.01 -2.55 -10.49
CA ARG A 377 30.41 -2.53 -10.06
C ARG A 377 30.81 -3.74 -9.22
N ASP A 378 29.84 -4.35 -8.55
CA ASP A 378 30.12 -5.44 -7.61
C ASP A 378 29.98 -6.83 -8.23
N ASN A 379 30.07 -7.13 -9.45
CA ASN A 379 30.04 -8.48 -10.09
C ASN A 379 29.32 -9.58 -9.29
N THR A 380 28.50 -9.18 -8.30
CA THR A 380 27.83 -10.07 -7.38
C THR A 380 26.48 -10.44 -7.98
N PRO A 381 26.13 -11.74 -8.07
CA PRO A 381 24.87 -12.17 -8.60
C PRO A 381 23.69 -11.58 -7.80
N PHE A 382 22.56 -11.30 -8.48
CA PHE A 382 21.32 -10.90 -7.84
C PHE A 382 20.89 -11.87 -6.71
N GLU A 383 21.18 -13.16 -6.87
CA GLU A 383 20.91 -14.21 -5.89
C GLU A 383 21.63 -14.01 -4.53
N ASN A 384 22.69 -13.21 -4.52
CA ASN A 384 23.49 -12.94 -3.32
C ASN A 384 23.11 -11.60 -2.65
N MET A 385 21.98 -11.00 -3.04
CA MET A 385 21.53 -9.74 -2.50
C MET A 385 20.55 -9.92 -1.34
N MET A 386 20.78 -9.17 -0.26
CA MET A 386 19.79 -8.89 0.78
C MET A 386 19.17 -7.53 0.51
N PRO A 387 17.88 -7.48 0.15
CA PRO A 387 17.17 -6.21 -0.03
C PRO A 387 16.65 -5.75 1.34
N TRP A 388 17.50 -5.08 2.13
CA TRP A 388 17.02 -4.46 3.37
C TRP A 388 15.94 -3.44 3.04
N PHE A 389 14.78 -3.61 3.62
CA PHE A 389 13.66 -2.71 3.52
C PHE A 389 13.23 -2.25 4.91
N GLY A 390 12.46 -1.21 5.01
CA GLY A 390 11.89 -0.79 6.28
C GLY A 390 11.12 0.50 6.19
N GLN A 391 10.42 0.79 7.25
CA GLN A 391 9.65 2.01 7.46
C GLN A 391 10.17 2.73 8.68
N ALA A 392 10.13 4.08 8.63
CA ALA A 392 10.52 4.91 9.75
C ALA A 392 9.42 5.92 10.10
N ARG A 393 9.23 6.21 11.39
CA ARG A 393 8.28 7.25 11.81
C ARG A 393 8.85 8.62 11.52
N ASP A 394 8.50 9.15 10.35
CA ASP A 394 8.81 10.51 9.91
C ASP A 394 7.75 11.52 10.42
N GLU A 395 8.09 12.80 10.39
CA GLU A 395 7.11 13.86 10.61
C GLU A 395 6.31 14.11 9.32
N PRO A 396 4.96 14.23 9.39
CA PRO A 396 4.14 14.53 8.23
C PRO A 396 4.53 15.87 7.59
N GLY A 397 5.30 15.83 6.51
CA GLY A 397 5.87 16.98 5.81
C GLY A 397 5.24 17.26 4.45
N GLY A 398 4.38 16.39 3.97
CA GLY A 398 3.80 16.46 2.64
C GLY A 398 2.52 17.29 2.55
N ARG A 399 2.35 17.93 1.39
CA ARG A 399 1.11 18.62 1.03
C ARG A 399 0.78 18.38 -0.43
N PHE A 400 -0.35 17.77 -0.69
CA PHE A 400 -0.95 17.70 -2.03
C PHE A 400 -1.70 18.98 -2.39
N TYR A 401 -1.61 19.36 -3.67
CA TYR A 401 -2.36 20.48 -4.24
C TYR A 401 -2.52 20.31 -5.76
N LEU A 402 -3.48 20.97 -6.36
CA LEU A 402 -3.64 21.01 -7.81
C LEU A 402 -2.80 22.15 -8.40
N GLY A 403 -1.97 21.84 -9.38
CA GLY A 403 -1.11 22.81 -10.05
C GLY A 403 -1.28 22.80 -11.56
N ARG A 404 -1.33 24.00 -12.17
CA ARG A 404 -1.47 24.15 -13.62
C ARG A 404 -0.29 23.53 -14.37
N ARG A 405 -0.53 22.99 -15.55
CA ARG A 405 0.48 22.57 -16.52
C ARG A 405 0.87 23.79 -17.34
N TRP A 406 1.98 24.45 -17.04
CA TRP A 406 2.43 25.65 -17.75
C TRP A 406 2.67 25.41 -19.26
N TYR A 407 3.04 24.16 -19.62
CA TYR A 407 3.30 23.72 -21.01
C TYR A 407 2.06 23.19 -21.74
N ALA A 408 0.95 23.02 -21.05
CA ALA A 408 -0.32 22.51 -21.59
C ALA A 408 -1.51 23.10 -20.79
N PRO A 409 -1.73 24.43 -20.90
CA PRO A 409 -2.75 25.11 -20.08
C PRO A 409 -4.18 24.66 -20.38
N TRP A 410 -4.40 23.98 -21.50
CA TRP A 410 -5.68 23.36 -21.88
C TRP A 410 -5.92 21.99 -21.24
N LYS A 411 -4.88 21.33 -20.69
CA LYS A 411 -5.02 20.08 -19.95
C LYS A 411 -5.46 20.39 -18.52
N ARG A 412 -6.12 19.41 -17.89
CA ARG A 412 -6.54 19.50 -16.47
C ARG A 412 -5.33 19.78 -15.57
N ASP A 413 -5.58 20.48 -14.46
CA ASP A 413 -4.59 20.64 -13.40
C ASP A 413 -4.11 19.26 -12.93
N ARG A 414 -2.81 19.16 -12.66
CA ARG A 414 -2.18 17.92 -12.19
C ARG A 414 -2.02 17.96 -10.68
N LEU A 415 -2.23 16.80 -10.03
CA LEU A 415 -1.85 16.65 -8.63
C LEU A 415 -0.34 16.87 -8.48
N ARG A 416 0.05 17.66 -7.50
CA ARG A 416 1.43 17.94 -7.11
C ARG A 416 1.61 17.68 -5.65
N LEU A 417 2.84 17.31 -5.27
CA LEU A 417 3.26 17.13 -3.89
C LEU A 417 4.37 18.15 -3.58
N SER A 418 4.15 18.95 -2.54
CA SER A 418 5.23 19.66 -1.85
C SER A 418 5.65 18.79 -0.68
N TRP A 419 6.89 18.31 -0.68
CA TRP A 419 7.43 17.46 0.37
C TRP A 419 8.75 18.01 0.90
N ASP A 420 8.83 18.19 2.22
CA ASP A 420 10.05 18.64 2.90
C ASP A 420 10.79 17.41 3.45
N TYR A 421 11.79 16.93 2.71
CA TYR A 421 12.60 15.77 3.09
C TYR A 421 13.26 15.90 4.48
N ARG A 422 13.54 17.15 4.95
CA ARG A 422 14.19 17.39 6.24
C ARG A 422 13.39 16.86 7.42
N LYS A 423 12.07 16.79 7.28
CA LYS A 423 11.17 16.19 8.27
C LYS A 423 11.27 14.67 8.36
N ALA A 424 11.67 14.02 7.29
CA ALA A 424 11.89 12.58 7.23
C ALA A 424 13.38 12.21 7.44
N GLU A 425 14.32 13.16 7.22
CA GLU A 425 15.75 12.88 7.09
C GLU A 425 16.32 12.13 8.29
N LYS A 426 16.03 12.58 9.53
CA LYS A 426 16.55 11.92 10.74
C LYS A 426 16.07 10.47 10.86
N ALA A 427 14.80 10.22 10.61
CA ALA A 427 14.21 8.88 10.72
C ALA A 427 14.73 7.95 9.62
N VAL A 428 14.73 8.42 8.37
CA VAL A 428 15.22 7.65 7.21
C VAL A 428 16.73 7.41 7.30
N GLN A 429 17.52 8.40 7.76
CA GLN A 429 18.96 8.19 7.93
C GLN A 429 19.25 7.17 9.02
N GLY A 430 18.54 7.21 10.16
CA GLY A 430 18.67 6.20 11.21
C GLY A 430 18.37 4.79 10.70
N LEU A 431 17.32 4.63 9.88
CA LEU A 431 17.01 3.37 9.23
C LEU A 431 18.10 2.94 8.25
N ALA A 432 18.62 3.86 7.42
CA ALA A 432 19.71 3.58 6.50
C ALA A 432 20.98 3.11 7.22
N ASP A 433 21.37 3.82 8.29
CA ASP A 433 22.54 3.47 9.10
C ASP A 433 22.38 2.09 9.76
N ARG A 434 21.15 1.75 10.17
CA ARG A 434 20.84 0.41 10.70
C ARG A 434 20.98 -0.67 9.63
N HIS A 435 20.53 -0.44 8.40
CA HIS A 435 20.72 -1.37 7.28
C HIS A 435 22.23 -1.64 7.04
N LEU A 436 23.06 -0.60 7.10
CA LEU A 436 24.52 -0.75 6.96
C LEU A 436 25.12 -1.56 8.12
N ALA A 437 24.73 -1.29 9.36
CA ALA A 437 25.21 -2.03 10.53
C ALA A 437 24.82 -3.50 10.49
N LEU A 438 23.57 -3.83 10.10
CA LEU A 438 23.12 -5.22 9.91
C LEU A 438 23.90 -5.94 8.80
N THR A 439 24.24 -5.21 7.73
CA THR A 439 25.06 -5.74 6.63
C THR A 439 26.47 -6.05 7.10
N GLU A 440 27.10 -5.13 7.81
CA GLU A 440 28.48 -5.25 8.28
C GLU A 440 28.65 -6.45 9.22
N VAL A 441 27.80 -6.58 10.25
CA VAL A 441 27.92 -7.69 11.23
C VAL A 441 27.68 -9.06 10.63
N THR A 442 27.02 -9.13 9.46
CA THR A 442 26.77 -10.38 8.74
C THR A 442 27.76 -10.65 7.60
N GLY A 443 28.76 -9.76 7.42
CA GLY A 443 29.84 -9.92 6.44
C GLY A 443 29.45 -9.54 5.01
N GLY A 444 28.41 -8.73 4.84
CA GLY A 444 27.98 -8.18 3.56
C GLY A 444 28.64 -6.84 3.24
N ARG A 445 28.29 -6.31 2.06
CA ARG A 445 28.68 -4.97 1.60
C ARG A 445 27.44 -4.19 1.16
N ALA A 446 27.28 -2.99 1.68
CA ALA A 446 26.23 -2.07 1.28
C ALA A 446 26.72 -0.62 1.30
N ASN A 447 26.04 0.21 0.52
CA ASN A 447 26.20 1.66 0.56
C ASN A 447 24.83 2.30 0.68
N THR A 448 24.76 3.45 1.33
CA THR A 448 23.54 4.26 1.27
C THR A 448 23.21 4.57 -0.19
N PRO A 449 22.00 4.25 -0.68
CA PRO A 449 21.63 4.45 -2.06
C PRO A 449 21.88 5.88 -2.55
N ALA A 450 22.45 6.01 -3.74
CA ALA A 450 22.78 7.30 -4.35
C ALA A 450 21.55 8.22 -4.49
N THR A 451 20.37 7.64 -4.71
CA THR A 451 19.08 8.35 -4.77
C THR A 451 18.79 9.11 -3.48
N TRP A 452 19.08 8.53 -2.33
CA TRP A 452 18.96 9.20 -1.03
C TRP A 452 20.18 10.08 -0.72
N ARG A 453 21.37 9.53 -0.88
CA ARG A 453 22.62 10.22 -0.49
C ARG A 453 22.78 11.59 -1.16
N TRP A 454 22.47 11.67 -2.48
CA TRP A 454 22.70 12.88 -3.26
C TRP A 454 21.43 13.65 -3.63
N PHE A 455 20.29 12.98 -3.74
CA PHE A 455 19.05 13.56 -4.27
C PHE A 455 17.91 13.61 -3.27
N LYS A 456 18.04 12.95 -2.11
CA LYS A 456 16.99 12.80 -1.09
C LYS A 456 15.67 12.27 -1.65
N ASN A 457 15.72 11.45 -2.70
CA ASN A 457 14.55 10.87 -3.34
C ASN A 457 14.14 9.57 -2.65
N LEU A 458 12.84 9.43 -2.39
CA LEU A 458 12.23 8.22 -1.84
C LEU A 458 11.19 7.63 -2.78
N ILE A 459 10.94 6.33 -2.58
CA ILE A 459 9.83 5.59 -3.19
C ILE A 459 9.02 4.99 -2.06
N THR A 460 7.71 5.23 -2.04
CA THR A 460 6.82 4.67 -1.03
C THR A 460 5.66 3.88 -1.65
N PRO A 461 5.42 2.63 -1.23
CA PRO A 461 4.16 1.91 -1.40
C PRO A 461 3.16 2.17 -0.25
N HIS A 462 3.52 2.97 0.75
CA HIS A 462 2.75 3.19 1.98
C HIS A 462 2.35 4.66 2.18
N PRO A 463 1.79 5.36 1.17
CA PRO A 463 1.38 6.75 1.32
C PRO A 463 0.24 6.89 2.34
N LEU A 464 0.37 7.80 3.31
CA LEU A 464 -0.62 8.06 4.35
C LEU A 464 -0.94 9.55 4.45
N GLY A 465 -2.16 9.87 4.91
CA GLY A 465 -2.59 11.24 5.11
C GLY A 465 -3.08 11.94 3.84
N GLY A 466 -3.38 13.23 4.00
CA GLY A 466 -4.00 14.09 2.99
C GLY A 466 -5.47 14.40 3.25
N CYS A 467 -6.21 13.50 3.93
CA CYS A 467 -7.57 13.73 4.44
C CYS A 467 -7.63 13.40 5.94
N ASN A 468 -6.64 13.84 6.69
CA ASN A 468 -6.39 13.42 8.07
C ASN A 468 -7.63 13.53 8.95
N MET A 469 -7.85 12.51 9.79
CA MET A 469 -8.85 12.57 10.85
C MET A 469 -8.39 13.48 11.99
N ALA A 470 -9.34 14.18 12.60
CA ALA A 470 -9.10 15.06 13.73
C ALA A 470 -10.40 15.29 14.52
N ASP A 471 -10.29 15.93 15.69
CA ASP A 471 -11.46 16.31 16.50
C ASP A 471 -12.19 17.54 15.92
N THR A 472 -11.51 18.35 15.11
CA THR A 472 -12.10 19.57 14.53
C THR A 472 -11.72 19.79 13.06
N GLU A 473 -12.58 20.50 12.30
CA GLU A 473 -12.34 20.86 10.91
C GLU A 473 -11.09 21.73 10.67
N LYS A 474 -10.63 22.43 11.69
CA LYS A 474 -9.40 23.25 11.61
C LYS A 474 -8.14 22.40 11.56
N GLN A 475 -8.19 21.21 12.17
CA GLN A 475 -7.06 20.29 12.31
C GLN A 475 -7.06 19.18 11.27
N GLY A 476 -8.26 18.75 10.79
CA GLY A 476 -8.40 17.66 9.85
C GLY A 476 -9.50 17.85 8.83
N VAL A 477 -9.76 16.81 8.07
CA VAL A 477 -10.76 16.75 7.00
C VAL A 477 -11.98 15.94 7.42
N VAL A 478 -11.76 14.91 8.24
CA VAL A 478 -12.79 13.99 8.72
C VAL A 478 -12.73 13.85 10.25
N ASN A 479 -13.87 13.48 10.85
CA ASN A 479 -13.92 13.09 12.25
C ASN A 479 -13.39 11.67 12.47
N HIS A 480 -13.40 11.18 13.71
CA HIS A 480 -12.90 9.84 14.08
C HIS A 480 -13.63 8.68 13.38
N ALA A 481 -14.90 8.87 12.95
CA ALA A 481 -15.68 7.87 12.20
C ALA A 481 -15.49 7.97 10.67
N GLY A 482 -14.62 8.89 10.20
CA GLY A 482 -14.36 9.11 8.78
C GLY A 482 -15.34 10.09 8.11
N GLU A 483 -16.34 10.66 8.81
CA GLU A 483 -17.26 11.60 8.19
C GLU A 483 -16.60 12.95 7.93
N VAL A 484 -16.81 13.48 6.72
CA VAL A 484 -16.22 14.74 6.24
C VAL A 484 -16.87 15.93 6.93
N PHE A 485 -16.09 16.78 7.59
CA PHE A 485 -16.60 18.01 8.20
C PHE A 485 -17.37 18.88 7.17
N ASN A 486 -18.52 19.41 7.57
CA ASN A 486 -19.44 20.22 6.76
C ASN A 486 -20.19 19.47 5.62
N TYR A 487 -20.03 18.15 5.50
CA TYR A 487 -20.69 17.34 4.47
C TYR A 487 -21.27 16.05 5.08
N PRO A 488 -22.46 16.11 5.71
CA PRO A 488 -23.10 14.94 6.30
C PRO A 488 -23.27 13.81 5.28
N GLN A 489 -23.09 12.56 5.70
CA GLN A 489 -23.18 11.37 4.86
C GLN A 489 -22.13 11.26 3.74
N LEU A 490 -21.09 12.11 3.76
CA LEU A 490 -19.88 11.94 2.97
C LEU A 490 -18.74 11.50 3.89
N PHE A 491 -18.09 10.41 3.56
CA PHE A 491 -17.03 9.81 4.39
C PHE A 491 -15.75 9.64 3.58
N VAL A 492 -14.60 9.61 4.28
CA VAL A 492 -13.32 9.09 3.76
C VAL A 492 -12.87 7.98 4.69
N VAL A 493 -12.64 6.78 4.14
CA VAL A 493 -12.26 5.61 4.94
C VAL A 493 -11.15 4.86 4.22
N ASP A 494 -9.91 5.31 4.38
CA ASP A 494 -8.70 4.69 3.80
C ASP A 494 -7.43 5.29 4.41
N GLY A 495 -6.26 5.03 3.81
CA GLY A 495 -4.97 5.57 4.25
C GLY A 495 -4.87 7.10 4.22
N ALA A 496 -5.77 7.80 3.52
CA ALA A 496 -5.81 9.27 3.53
C ALA A 496 -6.17 9.85 4.90
N THR A 497 -6.91 9.09 5.71
CA THR A 497 -7.39 9.56 7.03
C THR A 497 -6.36 9.39 8.15
N VAL A 498 -5.32 8.61 7.93
CA VAL A 498 -4.26 8.35 8.92
C VAL A 498 -3.43 9.62 9.15
N PRO A 499 -3.40 10.18 10.36
CA PRO A 499 -2.88 11.54 10.57
C PRO A 499 -1.37 11.64 10.68
N GLY A 500 -0.63 10.55 10.51
CA GLY A 500 0.83 10.53 10.61
C GLY A 500 1.45 9.22 10.18
N SER A 501 2.76 9.16 10.25
CA SER A 501 3.53 7.96 9.96
C SER A 501 3.33 6.89 11.03
N LEU A 502 3.13 5.65 10.60
CA LEU A 502 3.04 4.48 11.47
C LEU A 502 4.42 3.87 11.78
N GLY A 503 5.36 4.02 10.84
CA GLY A 503 6.68 3.38 10.90
C GLY A 503 6.65 1.88 10.64
N LEU A 504 5.55 1.36 10.08
CA LEU A 504 5.36 -0.02 9.66
C LEU A 504 4.27 -0.11 8.57
N ASN A 505 4.05 -1.31 8.01
CA ASN A 505 3.09 -1.56 6.93
C ASN A 505 1.66 -1.19 7.35
N PRO A 506 0.95 -0.33 6.60
CA PRO A 506 -0.28 0.30 7.07
C PRO A 506 -1.56 -0.51 6.84
N SER A 507 -1.54 -1.57 6.03
CA SER A 507 -2.72 -2.30 5.57
C SER A 507 -3.63 -2.73 6.72
N ARG A 508 -3.03 -3.27 7.81
CA ARG A 508 -3.74 -3.73 8.99
C ARG A 508 -4.42 -2.57 9.75
N THR A 509 -3.73 -1.44 9.86
CA THR A 509 -4.28 -0.25 10.52
C THR A 509 -5.43 0.33 9.72
N ILE A 510 -5.32 0.42 8.39
CA ILE A 510 -6.38 0.91 7.52
C ILE A 510 -7.61 0.01 7.62
N ALA A 511 -7.43 -1.31 7.60
CA ALA A 511 -8.53 -2.26 7.76
C ALA A 511 -9.21 -2.13 9.14
N ALA A 512 -8.45 -2.02 10.23
CA ALA A 512 -9.00 -1.85 11.57
C ALA A 512 -9.75 -0.52 11.75
N LEU A 513 -9.26 0.57 11.16
CA LEU A 513 -9.96 1.86 11.16
C LEU A 513 -11.28 1.78 10.37
N ALA A 514 -11.30 1.05 9.26
CA ALA A 514 -12.52 0.83 8.48
C ALA A 514 -13.54 -0.05 9.22
N GLU A 515 -13.09 -1.10 9.94
CA GLU A 515 -13.93 -1.90 10.83
C GLU A 515 -14.54 -1.02 11.95
N TYR A 516 -13.71 -0.15 12.55
CA TYR A 516 -14.18 0.80 13.55
C TYR A 516 -15.23 1.77 12.96
N ALA A 517 -14.97 2.36 11.80
CA ALA A 517 -15.90 3.26 11.14
C ALA A 517 -17.22 2.55 10.81
N ALA A 518 -17.16 1.32 10.29
CA ALA A 518 -18.36 0.51 10.02
C ALA A 518 -19.14 0.16 11.28
N ALA A 519 -18.49 -0.02 12.42
CA ALA A 519 -19.15 -0.24 13.70
C ALA A 519 -19.92 0.99 14.20
N GLN A 520 -19.45 2.22 13.86
CA GLN A 520 -20.14 3.48 14.17
C GLN A 520 -21.34 3.77 13.23
N TRP A 521 -21.48 3.02 12.13
CA TRP A 521 -22.50 3.24 11.11
C TRP A 521 -23.90 2.92 11.60
N ARG A 522 -24.79 3.91 11.52
CA ARG A 522 -26.20 3.83 11.92
C ARG A 522 -27.13 3.86 10.71
#